data_814ad75be42667f15b1677d99eeab4d4
#
_entry.id   814ad75be42667f15b1677d99eeab4d4
#
_cell.length_a   1.000
_cell.length_b   1.000
_cell.length_c   1.000
_cell.angle_alpha   90.00
_cell.angle_beta   90.00
_cell.angle_gamma   90.00
#
_symmetry.space_group_name_H-M   'P 1'
#
loop_
_entity.id
_entity.type
_entity.pdbx_description
1 polymer ?
#
loop_
_entity_poly.entity_id
_entity_poly.type
_entity_poly.pdbx_seq_one_letter_code
_entity_poly.pdbx_strand_id
1 'polypeptide(L)'
;QQAEYIVWGSNGPMPINRPVSCLPGVFRYGNPQNRIHVTEKPLQLMKDVIQICEPGGLILDPFAGAGTTILAAAESGFQAVGIEVTDSYYKLGSDRVRIALEAGEEAENKEPQ
;
A
#
# COMPACT_ATOMS: atom_id res chain seq x y z
N GLN A 1 -20.01 -11.65 -7.85
CA GLN A 1 -18.64 -11.14 -7.83
C GLN A 1 -18.55 -9.85 -8.61
N GLN A 2 -17.81 -8.93 -8.10
CA GLN A 2 -17.65 -7.63 -8.71
C GLN A 2 -16.21 -7.46 -9.19
N ALA A 3 -16.07 -6.88 -10.37
CA ALA A 3 -14.78 -6.46 -10.89
C ALA A 3 -14.65 -4.95 -10.72
N GLU A 4 -13.47 -4.50 -10.37
CA GLU A 4 -13.11 -3.10 -10.37
C GLU A 4 -11.98 -2.89 -11.36
N TYR A 5 -11.93 -1.71 -11.95
CA TYR A 5 -10.94 -1.40 -12.96
C TYR A 5 -9.89 -0.44 -12.39
N ILE A 6 -8.65 -0.67 -12.77
CA ILE A 6 -7.54 0.22 -12.44
C ILE A 6 -7.12 0.91 -13.72
N VAL A 7 -7.13 2.24 -13.71
CA VAL A 7 -6.62 3.05 -14.82
C VAL A 7 -5.27 3.61 -14.39
N TRP A 8 -4.29 3.51 -15.26
CA TRP A 8 -2.95 3.98 -14.95
C TRP A 8 -2.35 4.76 -16.11
N GLY A 9 -1.35 5.53 -15.81
CA GLY A 9 -0.61 6.29 -16.80
C GLY A 9 0.75 6.70 -16.24
N SER A 10 1.58 7.29 -17.09
CA SER A 10 2.88 7.78 -16.67
C SER A 10 3.09 9.21 -17.16
N ASN A 11 3.87 9.97 -16.40
CA ASN A 11 4.35 11.27 -16.80
C ASN A 11 5.75 11.09 -17.40
N GLY A 12 5.81 10.82 -18.70
CA GLY A 12 7.03 10.48 -19.39
C GLY A 12 7.30 8.97 -19.42
N PRO A 13 8.50 8.55 -19.85
CA PRO A 13 8.85 7.14 -19.94
C PRO A 13 8.81 6.46 -18.57
N MET A 14 8.43 5.17 -18.58
CA MET A 14 8.47 4.36 -17.35
C MET A 14 9.91 4.09 -16.93
N PRO A 15 10.18 4.08 -15.60
CA PRO A 15 11.52 3.71 -15.10
C PRO A 15 11.88 2.28 -15.52
N ILE A 16 13.10 2.10 -16.03
CA ILE A 16 13.57 0.78 -16.47
C ILE A 16 14.28 -0.01 -15.39
N ASN A 17 14.57 0.62 -14.26
CA ASN A 17 15.32 0.01 -13.15
C ASN A 17 14.42 -0.61 -12.07
N ARG A 18 13.15 -0.84 -12.39
CA ARG A 18 12.22 -1.50 -11.46
C ARG A 18 12.59 -2.96 -11.28
N PRO A 19 12.38 -3.53 -10.06
CA PRO A 19 12.64 -4.96 -9.85
C PRO A 19 11.67 -5.87 -10.60
N VAL A 20 10.49 -5.34 -10.97
CA VAL A 20 9.51 -6.06 -11.79
C VAL A 20 9.41 -5.37 -13.15
N SER A 21 9.52 -6.16 -14.21
CA SER A 21 9.48 -5.63 -15.57
C SER A 21 8.05 -5.35 -16.05
N CYS A 22 7.08 -6.12 -15.58
CA CYS A 22 5.69 -6.02 -16.00
C CYS A 22 4.77 -6.52 -14.88
N LEU A 23 3.69 -5.79 -14.65
CA LEU A 23 2.65 -6.24 -13.73
C LEU A 23 1.58 -7.01 -14.49
N PRO A 24 0.88 -7.94 -13.82
CA PRO A 24 -0.20 -8.67 -14.48
C PRO A 24 -1.34 -7.74 -14.88
N GLY A 25 -2.09 -8.12 -15.92
CA GLY A 25 -3.25 -7.38 -16.37
C GLY A 25 -4.48 -7.57 -15.51
N VAL A 26 -4.49 -8.59 -14.65
CA VAL A 26 -5.62 -8.91 -13.75
C VAL A 26 -5.07 -9.29 -12.39
N PHE A 27 -5.66 -8.72 -11.35
CA PHE A 27 -5.38 -9.09 -9.95
C PHE A 27 -6.64 -9.78 -9.38
N ARG A 28 -6.45 -10.92 -8.73
CA ARG A 28 -7.56 -11.68 -8.15
C ARG A 28 -7.34 -11.87 -6.66
N TYR A 29 -8.18 -11.23 -5.86
CA TYR A 29 -8.11 -11.32 -4.40
C TYR A 29 -9.51 -11.44 -3.82
N GLY A 30 -9.63 -12.20 -2.74
CA GLY A 30 -10.86 -12.25 -1.95
C GLY A 30 -11.07 -10.97 -1.16
N ASN A 31 -12.26 -10.83 -0.62
CA ASN A 31 -12.53 -9.70 0.28
C ASN A 31 -11.77 -9.87 1.60
N PRO A 32 -11.23 -8.78 2.18
CA PRO A 32 -10.60 -8.85 3.50
C PRO A 32 -11.59 -9.37 4.55
N GLN A 33 -11.16 -10.37 5.33
CA GLN A 33 -12.01 -10.96 6.36
C GLN A 33 -12.21 -10.02 7.55
N ASN A 34 -11.19 -9.23 7.87
CA ASN A 34 -11.22 -8.28 8.98
C ASN A 34 -11.27 -6.85 8.44
N ARG A 35 -12.24 -6.60 7.59
CA ARG A 35 -12.40 -5.31 6.96
C ARG A 35 -12.74 -4.23 7.98
N ILE A 36 -12.00 -3.13 7.96
CA ILE A 36 -12.20 -2.01 8.88
C ILE A 36 -13.33 -1.10 8.40
N HIS A 37 -13.44 -0.90 7.08
CA HIS A 37 -14.61 -0.29 6.49
C HIS A 37 -14.90 -0.92 5.12
N VAL A 38 -16.14 -0.73 4.66
CA VAL A 38 -16.70 -1.50 3.54
C VAL A 38 -15.98 -1.28 2.22
N THR A 39 -15.26 -0.17 2.05
CA THR A 39 -14.53 0.14 0.82
C THR A 39 -13.04 -0.16 0.91
N GLU A 40 -12.59 -0.79 2.00
CA GLU A 40 -11.19 -1.13 2.17
C GLU A 40 -10.74 -2.13 1.11
N LYS A 41 -9.63 -1.81 0.44
CA LYS A 41 -9.03 -2.71 -0.55
C LYS A 41 -8.17 -3.77 0.14
N PRO A 42 -8.02 -4.96 -0.48
CA PRO A 42 -7.10 -5.96 0.07
C PRO A 42 -5.67 -5.41 0.14
N LEU A 43 -5.02 -5.63 1.28
CA LEU A 43 -3.64 -5.17 1.48
C LEU A 43 -2.69 -5.74 0.42
N GLN A 44 -2.82 -7.03 0.11
CA GLN A 44 -1.95 -7.66 -0.88
C GLN A 44 -2.13 -7.07 -2.27
N LEU A 45 -3.36 -6.70 -2.65
CA LEU A 45 -3.61 -6.01 -3.91
C LEU A 45 -2.83 -4.70 -3.96
N MET A 46 -2.89 -3.91 -2.89
CA MET A 46 -2.15 -2.64 -2.85
C MET A 46 -0.65 -2.85 -2.89
N LYS A 47 -0.13 -3.88 -2.22
CA LYS A 47 1.29 -4.24 -2.30
C LYS A 47 1.71 -4.58 -3.73
N ASP A 48 0.85 -5.25 -4.48
CA ASP A 48 1.16 -5.63 -5.87
C ASP A 48 1.09 -4.41 -6.81
N VAL A 49 0.05 -3.58 -6.67
CA VAL A 49 -0.16 -2.41 -7.52
C VAL A 49 0.97 -1.38 -7.35
N ILE A 50 1.43 -1.13 -6.14
CA ILE A 50 2.48 -0.15 -5.89
C ILE A 50 3.85 -0.55 -6.46
N GLN A 51 4.02 -1.80 -6.88
CA GLN A 51 5.25 -2.24 -7.55
C GLN A 51 5.50 -1.52 -8.88
N ILE A 52 4.51 -0.80 -9.40
CA ILE A 52 4.69 0.07 -10.57
C ILE A 52 5.63 1.25 -10.26
N CYS A 53 5.75 1.62 -8.99
CA CYS A 53 6.63 2.69 -8.55
C CYS A 53 8.10 2.24 -8.65
N GLU A 54 9.00 3.19 -8.95
CA GLU A 54 10.43 2.90 -8.94
C GLU A 54 10.93 2.59 -7.52
N PRO A 55 12.00 1.78 -7.38
CA PRO A 55 12.55 1.49 -6.06
C PRO A 55 12.90 2.76 -5.30
N GLY A 56 12.49 2.83 -4.03
CA GLY A 56 12.72 3.99 -3.18
C GLY A 56 11.85 5.19 -3.51
N GLY A 57 10.87 5.04 -4.39
CA GLY A 57 9.97 6.12 -4.78
C GLY A 57 9.00 6.51 -3.67
N LEU A 58 8.37 7.65 -3.86
CA LEU A 58 7.37 8.19 -2.94
C LEU A 58 5.97 7.94 -3.50
N ILE A 59 5.14 7.29 -2.68
CA ILE A 59 3.76 6.99 -3.02
C ILE A 59 2.85 8.01 -2.33
N LEU A 60 1.94 8.58 -3.10
CA LEU A 60 0.94 9.51 -2.58
C LEU A 60 -0.45 8.90 -2.73
N ASP A 61 -1.19 8.83 -1.63
CA ASP A 61 -2.60 8.46 -1.65
C ASP A 61 -3.43 9.59 -1.03
N PRO A 62 -4.08 10.43 -1.86
CA PRO A 62 -4.86 11.56 -1.36
C PRO A 62 -6.21 11.17 -0.75
N PHE A 63 -6.59 9.90 -0.81
CA PHE A 63 -7.84 9.37 -0.26
C PHE A 63 -7.53 8.12 0.56
N ALA A 64 -6.67 8.27 1.56
CA ALA A 64 -6.02 7.15 2.23
C ALA A 64 -6.97 6.25 3.05
N GLY A 65 -8.12 6.77 3.47
CA GLY A 65 -9.08 5.99 4.26
C GLY A 65 -8.44 5.41 5.51
N ALA A 66 -8.55 4.10 5.69
CA ALA A 66 -7.95 3.39 6.82
C ALA A 66 -6.45 3.09 6.65
N GLY A 67 -5.80 3.67 5.63
CA GLY A 67 -4.36 3.63 5.48
C GLY A 67 -3.79 2.39 4.82
N THR A 68 -4.59 1.63 4.07
CA THR A 68 -4.14 0.39 3.45
C THR A 68 -2.99 0.62 2.47
N THR A 69 -3.06 1.66 1.63
CA THR A 69 -1.97 1.99 0.69
C THR A 69 -0.68 2.35 1.44
N ILE A 70 -0.80 3.13 2.51
CA ILE A 70 0.36 3.55 3.31
C ILE A 70 0.98 2.35 4.00
N LEU A 71 0.16 1.46 4.55
CA LEU A 71 0.62 0.23 5.16
C LEU A 71 1.34 -0.67 4.14
N ALA A 72 0.75 -0.82 2.95
CA ALA A 72 1.37 -1.57 1.86
C ALA A 72 2.74 -1.01 1.48
N ALA A 73 2.85 0.31 1.37
CA ALA A 73 4.11 0.99 1.06
C ALA A 73 5.16 0.76 2.15
N ALA A 74 4.77 0.93 3.42
CA ALA A 74 5.68 0.72 4.56
C ALA A 74 6.22 -0.70 4.58
N GLU A 75 5.37 -1.70 4.37
CA GLU A 75 5.78 -3.10 4.36
C GLU A 75 6.56 -3.50 3.12
N SER A 76 6.51 -2.71 2.07
CA SER A 76 7.20 -2.97 0.80
C SER A 76 8.45 -2.10 0.58
N GLY A 77 8.83 -1.29 1.57
CA GLY A 77 10.06 -0.49 1.51
C GLY A 77 9.93 0.81 0.73
N PHE A 78 8.72 1.29 0.47
CA PHE A 78 8.49 2.60 -0.15
C PHE A 78 8.21 3.67 0.90
N GLN A 79 8.52 4.91 0.56
CA GLN A 79 8.04 6.05 1.31
C GLN A 79 6.61 6.36 0.86
N ALA A 80 5.79 6.87 1.76
CA ALA A 80 4.41 7.17 1.42
C ALA A 80 3.87 8.36 2.20
N VAL A 81 2.94 9.07 1.57
CA VAL A 81 2.15 10.13 2.19
C VAL A 81 0.68 9.83 1.92
N GLY A 82 -0.11 9.72 2.96
CA GLY A 82 -1.55 9.57 2.85
C GLY A 82 -2.27 10.81 3.34
N ILE A 83 -3.38 11.12 2.71
CA ILE A 83 -4.25 12.22 3.10
C ILE A 83 -5.64 11.65 3.32
N GLU A 84 -6.22 11.96 4.48
CA GLU A 84 -7.56 11.49 4.81
C GLU A 84 -8.33 12.62 5.52
N VAL A 85 -9.47 12.98 4.94
CA VAL A 85 -10.29 14.08 5.47
C VAL A 85 -11.13 13.66 6.67
N THR A 86 -11.49 12.38 6.76
CA THR A 86 -12.33 11.87 7.85
C THR A 86 -11.50 11.58 9.08
N ASP A 87 -11.74 12.29 10.16
CA ASP A 87 -10.92 12.22 11.37
C ASP A 87 -10.85 10.81 11.96
N SER A 88 -11.95 10.08 12.00
CA SER A 88 -11.99 8.72 12.52
C SER A 88 -11.14 7.76 11.69
N TYR A 89 -11.19 7.86 10.36
CA TYR A 89 -10.36 7.04 9.48
C TYR A 89 -8.89 7.45 9.56
N TYR A 90 -8.62 8.73 9.68
CA TYR A 90 -7.25 9.23 9.87
C TYR A 90 -6.61 8.62 11.12
N LYS A 91 -7.31 8.63 12.23
CA LYS A 91 -6.82 8.05 13.48
C LYS A 91 -6.61 6.55 13.37
N LEU A 92 -7.58 5.85 12.77
CA LEU A 92 -7.51 4.41 12.59
C LEU A 92 -6.33 4.01 11.71
N GLY A 93 -6.16 4.68 10.58
CA GLY A 93 -5.06 4.43 9.65
C GLY A 93 -3.70 4.77 10.25
N SER A 94 -3.61 5.88 10.96
CA SER A 94 -2.38 6.29 11.65
C SER A 94 -1.95 5.25 12.67
N ASP A 95 -2.88 4.72 13.45
CA ASP A 95 -2.59 3.67 14.44
C ASP A 95 -2.14 2.37 13.77
N ARG A 96 -2.80 1.96 12.68
CA ARG A 96 -2.41 0.76 11.93
C ARG A 96 -0.97 0.85 11.43
N VAL A 97 -0.62 1.97 10.82
CA VAL A 97 0.71 2.17 10.25
C VAL A 97 1.76 2.24 11.37
N ARG A 98 1.47 2.95 12.44
CA ARG A 98 2.38 3.05 13.59
C ARG A 98 2.67 1.68 14.20
N ILE A 99 1.63 0.88 14.44
CA ILE A 99 1.77 -0.47 15.00
C ILE A 99 2.62 -1.36 14.09
N ALA A 100 2.40 -1.29 12.77
CA ALA A 100 3.15 -2.08 11.81
C ALA A 100 4.63 -1.69 11.77
N LEU A 101 4.94 -0.40 11.85
CA LEU A 101 6.33 0.09 11.88
C LEU A 101 7.04 -0.34 13.17
N GLU A 102 6.38 -0.21 14.31
CA GLU A 102 6.93 -0.66 15.60
C GLU A 102 7.21 -2.16 15.60
N ALA A 103 6.30 -2.97 15.07
CA ALA A 103 6.49 -4.41 14.96
C ALA A 103 7.67 -4.76 14.04
N GLY A 104 7.85 -4.01 12.95
CA GLY A 104 8.99 -4.17 12.05
C GLY A 104 10.32 -3.88 12.76
N GLU A 105 10.39 -2.79 13.50
CA GLU A 105 11.59 -2.43 14.28
C GLU A 105 11.92 -3.48 15.34
N GLU A 106 10.92 -3.98 16.04
CA GLU A 106 11.13 -5.03 17.04
C GLU A 106 11.65 -6.33 16.40
N ALA A 107 11.16 -6.68 15.23
CA ALA A 107 11.62 -7.87 14.51
C ALA A 107 13.08 -7.72 14.06
N GLU A 108 13.47 -6.55 13.56
CA GLU A 108 14.85 -6.27 13.17
C GLU A 108 15.80 -6.35 14.35
N ASN A 109 15.40 -5.82 15.51
CA ASN A 109 16.22 -5.83 16.73
C ASN A 109 16.39 -7.24 17.32
N LYS A 110 15.56 -8.19 16.96
CA LYS A 110 15.62 -9.57 17.47
C LYS A 110 16.38 -10.53 16.56
N GLU A 111 16.75 -10.11 15.35
CA GLU A 111 17.50 -10.98 14.44
C GLU A 111 18.92 -11.21 14.99
N PRO A 112 19.40 -12.46 15.01
CA PRO A 112 20.76 -12.75 15.44
C PRO A 112 21.76 -12.14 14.45
N GLN A 113 22.78 -11.52 15.01
CA GLN A 113 23.87 -10.95 14.21
C GLN A 113 24.83 -12.04 13.72
#